data_2ce29c83ef73b476c856c902768e6870
#
_entry.id   2ce29c83ef73b476c856c902768e6870
#
_cell.length_a   1.000
_cell.length_b   1.000
_cell.length_c   1.000
_cell.angle_alpha   90.00
_cell.angle_beta   90.00
_cell.angle_gamma   90.00
#
_symmetry.space_group_name_H-M   'P 1'
#
loop_
_entity.id
_entity.type
_entity.pdbx_description
1 polymer ?
#
loop_
_entity_poly.entity_id
_entity_poly.type
_entity_poly.pdbx_seq_one_letter_code
_entity_poly.pdbx_strand_id
1 'polypeptide(L)'
;IDPSWLTLASKRPCYNLDFNTMGSGEIKRMYTQKSHGMDFSLIEGTKGLFDGISTDGGDSNAELAYLLKSKVLLVIDCEGITRGIAPLLEGYKSFGKKLKLDRVILNNVSTSRHESKLVSAISRYTDFRVLGVIPSIKNFIVERHLGLVPTFQHPQKKKVLSSLVSIIR
;
A
#
# COMPACT_ATOMS: atom_id res chain seq x y z
N ILE A 1 5.14 0.75 14.90
CA ILE A 1 6.04 1.85 14.44
C ILE A 1 5.34 2.63 13.36
N ASP A 2 4.84 1.97 12.32
CA ASP A 2 4.18 2.57 11.16
C ASP A 2 2.95 3.41 11.53
N PRO A 3 2.06 3.02 12.47
CA PRO A 3 0.97 3.87 12.92
C PRO A 3 1.37 5.26 13.40
N SER A 4 2.60 5.43 13.91
CA SER A 4 3.07 6.76 14.35
C SER A 4 3.33 7.71 13.19
N TRP A 5 3.84 7.21 12.06
CA TRP A 5 4.02 7.99 10.84
C TRP A 5 2.70 8.30 10.15
N LEU A 6 1.80 7.31 10.09
CA LEU A 6 0.46 7.50 9.53
C LEU A 6 -0.37 8.50 10.34
N THR A 7 -0.30 8.42 11.67
CA THR A 7 -0.92 9.40 12.57
C THR A 7 -0.35 10.81 12.35
N LEU A 8 0.97 10.94 12.20
CA LEU A 8 1.61 12.22 11.94
C LEU A 8 1.21 12.81 10.58
N ALA A 9 1.13 11.96 9.54
CA ALA A 9 0.77 12.38 8.18
C ALA A 9 -0.71 12.78 8.07
N SER A 10 -1.60 11.96 8.61
CA SER A 10 -3.06 12.17 8.54
C SER A 10 -3.58 13.19 9.56
N LYS A 11 -2.81 13.49 10.62
CA LYS A 11 -3.25 14.23 11.81
C LYS A 11 -4.48 13.59 12.50
N ARG A 12 -4.65 12.30 12.31
CA ARG A 12 -5.74 11.49 12.88
C ARG A 12 -5.16 10.23 13.52
N PRO A 13 -5.79 9.68 14.57
CA PRO A 13 -5.34 8.43 15.16
C PRO A 13 -5.34 7.30 14.12
N CYS A 14 -4.28 6.50 14.11
CA CYS A 14 -4.18 5.27 13.33
C CYS A 14 -4.43 4.07 14.24
N TYR A 15 -5.18 3.10 13.76
CA TYR A 15 -5.59 1.90 14.50
C TYR A 15 -5.12 0.66 13.74
N ASN A 16 -4.71 -0.37 14.46
CA ASN A 16 -4.38 -1.66 13.86
C ASN A 16 -5.64 -2.50 13.67
N LEU A 17 -5.71 -3.22 12.56
CA LEU A 17 -6.66 -4.28 12.28
C LEU A 17 -5.84 -5.56 12.07
N ASP A 18 -6.00 -6.54 12.94
CA ASP A 18 -5.11 -7.70 12.98
C ASP A 18 -5.87 -8.99 13.27
N PHE A 19 -5.86 -9.91 12.32
CA PHE A 19 -6.51 -11.22 12.46
C PHE A 19 -5.92 -12.11 13.56
N ASN A 20 -4.68 -11.85 13.99
CA ASN A 20 -4.06 -12.63 15.06
C ASN A 20 -4.58 -12.25 16.45
N THR A 21 -5.06 -11.03 16.61
CA THR A 21 -5.52 -10.48 17.89
C THR A 21 -7.01 -10.19 17.91
N MET A 22 -7.67 -10.18 16.75
CA MET A 22 -9.10 -9.83 16.60
C MET A 22 -9.83 -10.83 15.73
N GLY A 23 -11.02 -11.23 16.14
CA GLY A 23 -11.93 -11.96 15.27
C GLY A 23 -12.53 -11.09 14.17
N SER A 24 -12.95 -11.69 13.05
CA SER A 24 -13.50 -10.97 11.89
C SER A 24 -14.68 -10.05 12.24
N GLY A 25 -15.52 -10.44 13.21
CA GLY A 25 -16.63 -9.60 13.71
C GLY A 25 -16.12 -8.37 14.47
N GLU A 26 -15.03 -8.50 15.20
CA GLU A 26 -14.40 -7.41 15.94
C GLU A 26 -13.73 -6.41 14.99
N ILE A 27 -13.00 -6.91 13.99
CA ILE A 27 -12.41 -6.10 12.92
C ILE A 27 -13.49 -5.24 12.23
N LYS A 28 -14.61 -5.86 11.82
CA LYS A 28 -15.73 -5.13 11.20
C LYS A 28 -16.28 -4.05 12.12
N ARG A 29 -16.54 -4.38 13.38
CA ARG A 29 -17.09 -3.44 14.36
C ARG A 29 -16.15 -2.25 14.58
N MET A 30 -14.85 -2.54 14.79
CA MET A 30 -13.85 -1.52 14.98
C MET A 30 -13.72 -0.60 13.74
N TYR A 31 -13.65 -1.18 12.54
CA TYR A 31 -13.62 -0.42 11.29
C TYR A 31 -14.84 0.49 11.17
N THR A 32 -16.04 -0.04 11.34
CA THR A 32 -17.30 0.73 11.25
C THR A 32 -17.32 1.87 12.28
N GLN A 33 -16.93 1.60 13.52
CA GLN A 33 -16.89 2.60 14.58
C GLN A 33 -15.90 3.73 14.29
N LYS A 34 -14.68 3.37 13.79
CA LYS A 34 -13.60 4.35 13.57
C LYS A 34 -13.73 5.11 12.25
N SER A 35 -14.44 4.55 11.28
CA SER A 35 -14.74 5.22 10.00
C SER A 35 -16.03 6.03 10.03
N HIS A 36 -16.85 5.93 11.09
CA HIS A 36 -18.11 6.65 11.19
C HIS A 36 -17.88 8.18 11.13
N GLY A 37 -18.63 8.86 10.25
CA GLY A 37 -18.50 10.30 10.03
C GLY A 37 -17.23 10.76 9.33
N MET A 38 -16.45 9.83 8.75
CA MET A 38 -15.29 10.16 7.94
C MET A 38 -15.63 10.10 6.45
N ASP A 39 -15.15 11.08 5.69
CA ASP A 39 -15.29 11.12 4.22
C ASP A 39 -14.48 10.02 3.55
N PHE A 40 -13.35 9.62 4.18
CA PHE A 40 -12.40 8.67 3.62
C PHE A 40 -11.70 7.89 4.72
N SER A 41 -11.56 6.56 4.52
CA SER A 41 -10.78 5.67 5.37
C SER A 41 -9.70 4.98 4.53
N LEU A 42 -8.44 5.12 4.94
CA LEU A 42 -7.31 4.47 4.31
C LEU A 42 -6.80 3.35 5.20
N ILE A 43 -6.66 2.16 4.62
CA ILE A 43 -6.06 0.99 5.28
C ILE A 43 -4.75 0.67 4.58
N GLU A 44 -3.66 0.65 5.32
CA GLU A 44 -2.37 0.21 4.82
C GLU A 44 -2.20 -1.29 5.02
N GLY A 45 -1.87 -2.00 3.95
CA GLY A 45 -1.43 -3.40 4.01
C GLY A 45 0.07 -3.48 4.24
N THR A 46 0.49 -4.11 5.31
CA THR A 46 1.90 -4.16 5.75
C THR A 46 2.74 -5.26 5.09
N LYS A 47 2.09 -6.15 4.33
CA LYS A 47 2.71 -7.28 3.61
C LYS A 47 2.20 -7.29 2.17
N GLY A 48 2.68 -8.24 1.37
CA GLY A 48 2.08 -8.51 0.06
C GLY A 48 0.57 -8.77 0.19
N LEU A 49 -0.17 -8.46 -0.86
CA LEU A 49 -1.65 -8.53 -0.83
C LEU A 49 -2.18 -9.88 -0.37
N PHE A 50 -1.55 -10.96 -0.82
CA PHE A 50 -1.98 -12.34 -0.54
C PHE A 50 -1.17 -13.03 0.54
N ASP A 51 -0.19 -12.33 1.13
CA ASP A 51 0.67 -12.89 2.15
C ASP A 51 0.01 -12.82 3.53
N GLY A 52 0.14 -13.90 4.27
CA GLY A 52 -0.33 -14.09 5.63
C GLY A 52 0.58 -15.05 6.39
N ILE A 53 0.24 -15.37 7.63
CA ILE A 53 0.88 -16.43 8.39
C ILE A 53 0.36 -17.78 7.89
N SER A 54 -0.93 -17.86 7.59
CA SER A 54 -1.57 -19.05 7.06
C SER A 54 -1.41 -19.15 5.55
N THR A 55 -1.11 -20.33 5.05
CA THR A 55 -0.97 -20.60 3.61
C THR A 55 -2.29 -20.60 2.85
N ASP A 56 -3.43 -20.67 3.56
CA ASP A 56 -4.76 -20.54 2.95
C ASP A 56 -5.18 -19.09 2.71
N GLY A 57 -4.39 -18.12 3.22
CA GLY A 57 -4.62 -16.70 3.05
C GLY A 57 -5.72 -16.10 3.91
N GLY A 58 -6.25 -16.84 4.89
CA GLY A 58 -7.34 -16.40 5.76
C GLY A 58 -7.01 -15.17 6.62
N ASP A 59 -5.73 -14.84 6.78
CA ASP A 59 -5.21 -13.68 7.52
C ASP A 59 -4.48 -12.67 6.63
N SER A 60 -4.65 -12.76 5.30
CA SER A 60 -4.02 -11.89 4.32
C SER A 60 -4.68 -10.50 4.23
N ASN A 61 -3.95 -9.55 3.65
CA ASN A 61 -4.51 -8.23 3.30
C ASN A 61 -5.68 -8.35 2.29
N ALA A 62 -5.65 -9.37 1.43
CA ALA A 62 -6.74 -9.66 0.49
C ALA A 62 -8.02 -10.07 1.24
N GLU A 63 -7.90 -10.93 2.25
CA GLU A 63 -9.05 -11.33 3.08
C GLU A 63 -9.59 -10.13 3.89
N LEU A 64 -8.72 -9.27 4.42
CA LEU A 64 -9.12 -8.04 5.08
C LEU A 64 -9.89 -7.11 4.14
N ALA A 65 -9.39 -6.92 2.92
CA ALA A 65 -10.07 -6.10 1.91
C ALA A 65 -11.44 -6.68 1.52
N TYR A 66 -11.52 -8.00 1.38
CA TYR A 66 -12.78 -8.71 1.12
C TYR A 66 -13.75 -8.57 2.29
N LEU A 67 -13.27 -8.81 3.52
CA LEU A 67 -14.06 -8.71 4.76
C LEU A 67 -14.71 -7.33 4.93
N LEU A 68 -13.95 -6.27 4.62
CA LEU A 68 -14.38 -4.87 4.77
C LEU A 68 -15.00 -4.29 3.49
N LYS A 69 -15.11 -5.08 2.40
CA LYS A 69 -15.56 -4.62 1.08
C LYS A 69 -14.81 -3.39 0.59
N SER A 70 -13.53 -3.31 0.90
CA SER A 70 -12.67 -2.19 0.55
C SER A 70 -12.20 -2.26 -0.90
N LYS A 71 -12.03 -1.10 -1.53
CA LYS A 71 -11.32 -1.00 -2.81
C LYS A 71 -9.83 -1.18 -2.58
N VAL A 72 -9.17 -1.93 -3.45
CA VAL A 72 -7.74 -2.18 -3.36
C VAL A 72 -6.99 -1.30 -4.36
N LEU A 73 -5.94 -0.65 -3.89
CA LEU A 73 -4.95 0.04 -4.69
C LEU A 73 -3.62 -0.66 -4.50
N LEU A 74 -3.11 -1.27 -5.55
CA LEU A 74 -1.79 -1.91 -5.51
C LEU A 74 -0.69 -0.85 -5.55
N VAL A 75 0.34 -1.04 -4.73
CA VAL A 75 1.60 -0.29 -4.83
C VAL A 75 2.68 -1.31 -5.19
N ILE A 76 3.24 -1.20 -6.39
CA ILE A 76 4.21 -2.17 -6.92
C ILE A 76 5.59 -1.54 -6.96
N ASP A 77 6.54 -2.21 -6.34
CA ASP A 77 7.95 -1.88 -6.50
C ASP A 77 8.40 -2.24 -7.93
N CYS A 78 8.84 -1.23 -8.65
CA CYS A 78 9.22 -1.35 -10.06
C CYS A 78 10.74 -1.43 -10.26
N GLU A 79 11.54 -1.54 -9.20
CA GLU A 79 12.99 -1.66 -9.33
C GLU A 79 13.35 -2.89 -10.18
N GLY A 80 14.11 -2.66 -11.26
CA GLY A 80 14.52 -3.73 -12.18
C GLY A 80 13.39 -4.32 -13.07
N ILE A 81 12.15 -3.85 -12.93
CA ILE A 81 11.00 -4.34 -13.71
C ILE A 81 10.75 -3.42 -14.91
N THR A 82 10.40 -3.98 -16.06
CA THR A 82 9.87 -3.27 -17.22
C THR A 82 8.61 -3.96 -17.74
N ARG A 83 8.66 -4.64 -18.89
CA ARG A 83 7.49 -5.35 -19.44
C ARG A 83 6.94 -6.45 -18.52
N GLY A 84 7.78 -6.99 -17.62
CA GLY A 84 7.37 -7.99 -16.62
C GLY A 84 6.29 -7.50 -15.64
N ILE A 85 6.03 -6.20 -15.56
CA ILE A 85 4.92 -5.63 -14.78
C ILE A 85 3.56 -6.17 -15.24
N ALA A 86 3.38 -6.42 -16.55
CA ALA A 86 2.10 -6.87 -17.10
C ALA A 86 1.72 -8.27 -16.59
N PRO A 87 2.53 -9.34 -16.77
CA PRO A 87 2.20 -10.64 -16.21
C PRO A 87 2.11 -10.65 -14.68
N LEU A 88 2.86 -9.79 -13.98
CA LEU A 88 2.74 -9.62 -12.54
C LEU A 88 1.34 -9.13 -12.14
N LEU A 89 0.85 -8.06 -12.75
CA LEU A 89 -0.47 -7.49 -12.49
C LEU A 89 -1.60 -8.45 -12.87
N GLU A 90 -1.49 -9.13 -14.01
CA GLU A 90 -2.47 -10.14 -14.42
C GLU A 90 -2.47 -11.36 -13.47
N GLY A 91 -1.30 -11.74 -12.93
CA GLY A 91 -1.18 -12.74 -11.87
C GLY A 91 -1.95 -12.33 -10.62
N TYR A 92 -1.76 -11.10 -10.13
CA TYR A 92 -2.54 -10.55 -9.01
C TYR A 92 -4.05 -10.59 -9.27
N LYS A 93 -4.47 -10.15 -10.45
CA LYS A 93 -5.89 -10.12 -10.86
C LYS A 93 -6.48 -11.54 -10.93
N SER A 94 -5.75 -12.47 -11.55
CA SER A 94 -6.18 -13.86 -11.68
C SER A 94 -6.27 -14.58 -10.34
N PHE A 95 -5.30 -14.36 -9.45
CA PHE A 95 -5.29 -14.95 -8.11
C PHE A 95 -6.35 -14.34 -7.21
N GLY A 96 -6.54 -13.02 -7.29
CA GLY A 96 -7.46 -12.24 -6.45
C GLY A 96 -8.90 -12.17 -6.97
N LYS A 97 -9.48 -13.26 -7.47
CA LYS A 97 -10.81 -13.31 -8.13
C LYS A 97 -11.96 -12.69 -7.34
N LYS A 98 -11.87 -12.64 -6.01
CA LYS A 98 -12.88 -12.03 -5.12
C LYS A 98 -12.74 -10.51 -5.01
N LEU A 99 -11.63 -9.93 -5.48
CA LEU A 99 -11.32 -8.51 -5.36
C LEU A 99 -11.32 -7.85 -6.74
N LYS A 100 -11.77 -6.60 -6.78
CA LYS A 100 -11.58 -5.77 -7.98
C LYS A 100 -10.20 -5.13 -7.93
N LEU A 101 -9.25 -5.71 -8.67
CA LEU A 101 -7.90 -5.22 -8.85
C LEU A 101 -7.79 -4.57 -10.22
N ASP A 102 -7.86 -3.24 -10.27
CA ASP A 102 -7.84 -2.47 -11.51
C ASP A 102 -7.01 -1.17 -11.40
N ARG A 103 -6.31 -0.95 -10.29
CA ARG A 103 -5.56 0.28 -10.01
C ARG A 103 -4.21 -0.01 -9.42
N VAL A 104 -3.22 0.75 -9.87
CA VAL A 104 -1.83 0.58 -9.42
C VAL A 104 -1.11 1.92 -9.28
N ILE A 105 -0.24 2.01 -8.27
CA ILE A 105 0.81 3.01 -8.16
C ILE A 105 2.13 2.31 -8.43
N LEU A 106 2.96 2.93 -9.26
CA LEU A 106 4.29 2.45 -9.60
C LEU A 106 5.30 3.12 -8.67
N ASN A 107 5.96 2.33 -7.83
CA ASN A 107 6.96 2.82 -6.88
C ASN A 107 8.37 2.49 -7.39
N ASN A 108 9.38 3.23 -6.93
CA ASN A 108 10.80 3.06 -7.27
C ASN A 108 11.09 3.17 -8.78
N VAL A 109 10.42 4.09 -9.47
CA VAL A 109 10.66 4.32 -10.90
C VAL A 109 11.91 5.18 -11.09
N SER A 110 12.92 4.64 -11.77
CA SER A 110 14.27 5.23 -11.80
C SER A 110 14.42 6.42 -12.76
N THR A 111 13.70 6.43 -13.89
CA THR A 111 13.83 7.44 -14.95
C THR A 111 12.52 7.61 -15.73
N SER A 112 12.37 8.73 -16.46
CA SER A 112 11.21 8.95 -17.36
C SER A 112 11.10 7.89 -18.46
N ARG A 113 12.24 7.38 -18.96
CA ARG A 113 12.24 6.26 -19.92
C ARG A 113 11.73 4.96 -19.30
N HIS A 114 12.08 4.70 -18.03
CA HIS A 114 11.57 3.55 -17.27
C HIS A 114 10.07 3.66 -17.07
N GLU A 115 9.58 4.83 -16.63
CA GLU A 115 8.16 5.13 -16.50
C GLU A 115 7.40 4.87 -17.81
N SER A 116 7.87 5.44 -18.93
CA SER A 116 7.23 5.26 -20.24
C SER A 116 7.10 3.78 -20.64
N LYS A 117 8.13 2.96 -20.34
CA LYS A 117 8.08 1.52 -20.61
C LYS A 117 7.07 0.79 -19.74
N LEU A 118 7.01 1.10 -18.45
CA LEU A 118 6.05 0.50 -17.52
C LEU A 118 4.61 0.85 -17.91
N VAL A 119 4.32 2.14 -18.09
CA VAL A 119 2.99 2.62 -18.46
C VAL A 119 2.54 2.02 -19.81
N SER A 120 3.43 1.98 -20.81
CA SER A 120 3.13 1.38 -22.11
C SER A 120 2.85 -0.12 -21.99
N ALA A 121 3.60 -0.85 -21.16
CA ALA A 121 3.36 -2.27 -20.94
C ALA A 121 2.01 -2.52 -20.25
N ILE A 122 1.69 -1.75 -19.22
CA ILE A 122 0.42 -1.86 -18.49
C ILE A 122 -0.75 -1.57 -19.43
N SER A 123 -0.72 -0.45 -20.14
CA SER A 123 -1.78 -0.04 -21.06
C SER A 123 -2.00 -1.02 -22.21
N ARG A 124 -0.94 -1.68 -22.68
CA ARG A 124 -1.03 -2.61 -23.83
C ARG A 124 -1.52 -4.00 -23.44
N TYR A 125 -1.19 -4.47 -22.24
CA TYR A 125 -1.34 -5.89 -21.89
C TYR A 125 -2.28 -6.11 -20.69
N THR A 126 -2.80 -5.08 -20.06
CA THR A 126 -3.67 -5.18 -18.87
C THR A 126 -4.78 -4.15 -18.90
N ASP A 127 -5.80 -4.31 -18.05
CA ASP A 127 -6.86 -3.32 -17.84
C ASP A 127 -6.58 -2.42 -16.61
N PHE A 128 -5.37 -2.46 -16.06
CA PHE A 128 -5.01 -1.65 -14.90
C PHE A 128 -4.86 -0.17 -15.26
N ARG A 129 -5.36 0.70 -14.38
CA ARG A 129 -5.11 2.15 -14.42
C ARG A 129 -3.93 2.49 -13.53
N VAL A 130 -2.92 3.11 -14.08
CA VAL A 130 -1.85 3.75 -13.31
C VAL A 130 -2.40 5.04 -12.72
N LEU A 131 -2.48 5.13 -11.39
CA LEU A 131 -2.97 6.32 -10.68
C LEU A 131 -1.84 7.27 -10.28
N GLY A 132 -0.61 6.78 -10.23
CA GLY A 132 0.54 7.59 -9.88
C GLY A 132 1.84 6.84 -10.07
N VAL A 133 2.91 7.62 -10.15
CA VAL A 133 4.27 7.14 -10.28
C VAL A 133 5.13 7.83 -9.23
N ILE A 134 5.83 7.04 -8.43
CA ILE A 134 6.73 7.52 -7.38
C ILE A 134 8.16 7.24 -7.83
N PRO A 135 9.00 8.26 -7.96
CA PRO A 135 10.39 8.08 -8.35
C PRO A 135 11.19 7.35 -7.28
N SER A 136 12.28 6.71 -7.69
CA SER A 136 13.23 6.12 -6.75
C SER A 136 13.91 7.21 -5.94
N ILE A 137 13.75 7.14 -4.63
CA ILE A 137 14.28 8.13 -3.68
C ILE A 137 15.27 7.43 -2.77
N LYS A 138 16.54 7.77 -2.91
CA LYS A 138 17.61 7.21 -2.06
C LYS A 138 17.63 7.91 -0.70
N ASN A 139 17.84 7.13 0.37
CA ASN A 139 18.11 7.62 1.75
C ASN A 139 17.03 8.50 2.38
N PHE A 140 15.75 8.29 2.03
CA PHE A 140 14.68 9.17 2.49
C PHE A 140 14.22 8.88 3.92
N ILE A 141 14.11 7.62 4.28
CA ILE A 141 13.76 7.15 5.62
C ILE A 141 14.80 6.13 6.06
N VAL A 142 15.36 6.32 7.25
CA VAL A 142 16.31 5.36 7.82
C VAL A 142 15.53 4.15 8.34
N GLU A 143 15.73 3.03 7.69
CA GLU A 143 15.23 1.74 8.17
C GLU A 143 16.21 1.16 9.20
N ARG A 144 15.67 0.54 10.23
CA ARG A 144 16.42 -0.30 11.19
C ARG A 144 15.97 -1.76 11.03
N HIS A 145 16.70 -2.69 11.63
CA HIS A 145 16.40 -4.13 11.56
C HIS A 145 14.95 -4.53 11.92
N LEU A 146 14.22 -3.68 12.64
CA LEU A 146 12.82 -3.89 13.04
C LEU A 146 11.85 -2.91 12.36
N GLY A 147 12.19 -2.35 11.22
CA GLY A 147 11.37 -1.42 10.46
C GLY A 147 11.77 0.05 10.64
N LEU A 148 10.82 0.97 10.40
CA LEU A 148 11.05 2.41 10.43
C LEU A 148 11.41 2.93 11.82
N VAL A 149 12.22 3.98 11.91
CA VAL A 149 12.47 4.71 13.16
C VAL A 149 11.15 5.38 13.60
N PRO A 150 10.67 5.16 14.84
CA PRO A 150 9.45 5.79 15.33
C PRO A 150 9.53 7.32 15.27
N THR A 151 8.40 7.97 15.04
CA THR A 151 8.36 9.44 14.86
C THR A 151 8.87 10.22 16.09
N PHE A 152 8.73 9.68 17.29
CA PHE A 152 9.24 10.33 18.51
C PHE A 152 10.77 10.31 18.61
N GLN A 153 11.43 9.37 17.94
CA GLN A 153 12.90 9.26 17.85
C GLN A 153 13.48 9.96 16.60
N HIS A 154 12.64 10.47 15.69
CA HIS A 154 13.11 11.07 14.45
C HIS A 154 13.16 12.60 14.56
N PRO A 155 14.35 13.24 14.64
CA PRO A 155 14.47 14.68 14.92
C PRO A 155 13.88 15.55 13.79
N GLN A 156 13.91 15.08 12.56
CA GLN A 156 13.46 15.83 11.37
C GLN A 156 12.14 15.31 10.76
N LYS A 157 11.29 14.65 11.53
CA LYS A 157 10.05 14.01 11.05
C LYS A 157 9.14 14.92 10.19
N LYS A 158 8.98 16.18 10.57
CA LYS A 158 8.16 17.13 9.80
C LYS A 158 8.79 17.47 8.45
N LYS A 159 10.12 17.61 8.39
CA LYS A 159 10.86 17.87 7.15
C LYS A 159 10.77 16.67 6.20
N VAL A 160 10.89 15.46 6.71
CA VAL A 160 10.70 14.23 5.94
C VAL A 160 9.30 14.21 5.30
N LEU A 161 8.24 14.42 6.07
CA LEU A 161 6.88 14.45 5.52
C LEU A 161 6.67 15.55 4.48
N SER A 162 7.15 16.78 4.73
CA SER A 162 7.00 17.87 3.76
C SER A 162 7.73 17.58 2.44
N SER A 163 8.90 16.97 2.52
CA SER A 163 9.65 16.56 1.32
C SER A 163 8.94 15.43 0.57
N LEU A 164 8.37 14.42 1.25
CA LEU A 164 7.55 13.39 0.60
C LEU A 164 6.37 14.00 -0.15
N VAL A 165 5.64 14.90 0.48
CA VAL A 165 4.50 15.60 -0.16
C VAL A 165 4.93 16.36 -1.41
N SER A 166 6.12 16.98 -1.43
CA SER A 166 6.62 17.71 -2.60
C SER A 166 6.99 16.82 -3.79
N ILE A 167 7.31 15.54 -3.53
CA ILE A 167 7.68 14.57 -4.57
C ILE A 167 6.44 13.97 -5.25
N ILE A 168 5.35 13.82 -4.50
CA ILE A 168 4.11 13.14 -4.95
C ILE A 168 3.14 14.13 -5.65
N ARG A 169 3.46 15.40 -5.69
CA ARG A 169 2.63 16.45 -6.31
C ARG A 169 2.76 16.53 -7.81
#